data_4d2964a83072b6522eccd3dd38793425
#
_entry.id   4d2964a83072b6522eccd3dd38793425
#
_cell.length_a   1.000
_cell.length_b   1.000
_cell.length_c   1.000
_cell.angle_alpha   90.00
_cell.angle_beta   90.00
_cell.angle_gamma   90.00
#
_symmetry.space_group_name_H-M   'P 1'
#
loop_
_entity.id
_entity.type
_entity.pdbx_description
1 polymer ?
#
loop_
_entity_poly.entity_id
_entity_poly.type
_entity_poly.pdbx_seq_one_letter_code
_entity_poly.pdbx_strand_id
1 'polypeptide(L)'
;MKPWHVKIFGTPIHIGKYATLIASSDNIIRISVWSNSADKGSIHMGNHCMICPGVRIGSAERINIGDNCMIASNSYIADSDWHDIYNRTTMGKTAPVDIADNVWVGEGAIVCKGVSIGENSIVGAGSVVVSNIPPGCISAGNPARIVKRLDPNKKMVTRAHFFENPEKLFQEFDRFDRVLLGKNSLLHWIRHLVLPGKND
;
A
#
# COMPACT_ATOMS: atom_id res chain seq x y z
N MET A 1 10.13 10.39 7.27
CA MET A 1 8.71 10.02 7.47
C MET A 1 8.04 11.09 8.33
N LYS A 2 6.85 11.53 7.97
CA LYS A 2 6.08 12.50 8.77
C LYS A 2 4.85 11.78 9.33
N PRO A 3 4.88 11.28 10.57
CA PRO A 3 3.85 10.40 11.12
C PRO A 3 2.45 11.03 11.15
N TRP A 4 2.34 12.34 11.19
CA TRP A 4 1.06 13.05 11.16
C TRP A 4 0.31 12.96 9.82
N HIS A 5 0.95 12.43 8.76
CA HIS A 5 0.30 12.12 7.49
C HIS A 5 -0.17 10.67 7.38
N VAL A 6 -0.07 9.90 8.47
CA VAL A 6 -0.60 8.54 8.57
C VAL A 6 -1.73 8.54 9.60
N LYS A 7 -2.93 8.14 9.17
CA LYS A 7 -4.10 8.00 10.05
C LYS A 7 -4.41 6.54 10.25
N ILE A 8 -4.35 6.11 11.51
CA ILE A 8 -4.72 4.75 11.93
C ILE A 8 -5.93 4.90 12.85
N PHE A 9 -6.99 4.13 12.59
CA PHE A 9 -8.23 4.17 13.35
C PHE A 9 -8.81 2.77 13.54
N GLY A 10 -9.32 2.47 14.72
CA GLY A 10 -9.90 1.17 15.09
C GLY A 10 -8.84 0.13 15.47
N THR A 11 -9.30 -1.05 15.84
CA THR A 11 -8.45 -2.14 16.36
C THR A 11 -9.15 -3.49 16.13
N PRO A 12 -8.43 -4.62 16.00
CA PRO A 12 -6.97 -4.73 16.01
C PRO A 12 -6.31 -4.39 14.68
N ILE A 13 -5.21 -3.65 14.74
CA ILE A 13 -4.34 -3.37 13.59
C ILE A 13 -2.91 -3.75 13.98
N HIS A 14 -2.33 -4.69 13.27
CA HIS A 14 -0.94 -5.13 13.43
C HIS A 14 -0.12 -4.75 12.20
N ILE A 15 1.02 -4.10 12.40
CA ILE A 15 1.98 -3.77 11.35
C ILE A 15 3.33 -4.37 11.77
N GLY A 16 3.87 -5.22 10.92
CA GLY A 16 5.11 -5.95 11.13
C GLY A 16 6.36 -5.06 11.17
N LYS A 17 7.49 -5.70 11.41
CA LYS A 17 8.78 -5.02 11.52
C LYS A 17 9.24 -4.45 10.17
N TYR A 18 10.01 -3.36 10.22
CA TYR A 18 10.61 -2.72 9.04
C TYR A 18 9.59 -2.26 7.98
N ALA A 19 8.35 -2.02 8.39
CA ALA A 19 7.36 -1.43 7.50
C ALA A 19 7.78 0.01 7.14
N THR A 20 7.74 0.33 5.85
CA THR A 20 8.04 1.66 5.32
C THR A 20 6.75 2.35 4.92
N LEU A 21 6.34 3.39 5.65
CA LEU A 21 5.16 4.18 5.32
C LEU A 21 5.61 5.52 4.76
N ILE A 22 5.33 5.76 3.48
CA ILE A 22 5.66 7.00 2.78
C ILE A 22 4.37 7.80 2.63
N ALA A 23 4.29 8.96 3.28
CA ALA A 23 3.10 9.79 3.25
C ALA A 23 3.46 11.26 3.07
N SER A 24 2.60 12.02 2.41
CA SER A 24 2.73 13.46 2.17
C SER A 24 1.49 14.21 2.69
N SER A 25 1.58 15.52 2.80
CA SER A 25 0.51 16.36 3.34
C SER A 25 -0.76 16.34 2.49
N ASP A 26 -0.58 16.24 1.19
CA ASP A 26 -1.62 16.20 0.16
C ASP A 26 -2.15 14.78 -0.10
N ASN A 27 -1.42 13.75 0.34
CA ASN A 27 -1.74 12.36 0.04
C ASN A 27 -1.46 11.44 1.24
N ILE A 28 -2.33 11.51 2.23
CA ILE A 28 -2.20 10.81 3.51
C ILE A 28 -2.55 9.33 3.38
N ILE A 29 -1.84 8.48 4.14
CA ILE A 29 -2.19 7.06 4.31
C ILE A 29 -3.34 6.94 5.32
N ARG A 30 -4.33 6.07 5.03
CA ARG A 30 -5.41 5.73 5.96
C ARG A 30 -5.52 4.23 6.13
N ILE A 31 -5.36 3.76 7.36
CA ILE A 31 -5.53 2.35 7.74
C ILE A 31 -6.61 2.32 8.83
N SER A 32 -7.73 1.65 8.57
CA SER A 32 -8.87 1.75 9.48
C SER A 32 -9.63 0.43 9.60
N VAL A 33 -10.07 0.15 10.82
CA VAL A 33 -10.97 -0.95 11.11
C VAL A 33 -12.33 -0.36 11.49
N TRP A 34 -13.35 -0.78 10.76
CA TRP A 34 -14.74 -0.37 10.93
C TRP A 34 -15.61 -1.62 11.00
N SER A 35 -15.90 -2.09 12.17
CA SER A 35 -16.78 -3.25 12.35
C SER A 35 -17.95 -2.88 13.24
N ASN A 36 -19.11 -3.41 12.91
CA ASN A 36 -20.30 -3.38 13.73
C ASN A 36 -20.44 -4.62 14.63
N SER A 37 -19.46 -5.53 14.59
CA SER A 37 -19.39 -6.75 15.39
C SER A 37 -18.08 -6.79 16.17
N ALA A 38 -18.15 -7.17 17.45
CA ALA A 38 -16.96 -7.24 18.32
C ALA A 38 -15.93 -8.27 17.84
N ASP A 39 -16.36 -9.29 17.11
CA ASP A 39 -15.52 -10.41 16.67
C ASP A 39 -14.97 -10.23 15.24
N LYS A 40 -15.28 -9.12 14.58
CA LYS A 40 -14.89 -8.84 13.20
C LYS A 40 -14.11 -7.53 13.10
N GLY A 41 -13.46 -7.40 11.97
CA GLY A 41 -12.65 -6.22 11.67
C GLY A 41 -11.23 -6.36 12.22
N SER A 42 -10.29 -6.68 11.32
CA SER A 42 -8.87 -6.72 11.67
C SER A 42 -7.99 -6.45 10.46
N ILE A 43 -6.84 -5.86 10.71
CA ILE A 43 -5.81 -5.68 9.68
C ILE A 43 -4.51 -6.25 10.23
N HIS A 44 -3.95 -7.21 9.51
CA HIS A 44 -2.61 -7.73 9.76
C HIS A 44 -1.73 -7.45 8.54
N MET A 45 -0.57 -6.83 8.77
CA MET A 45 0.45 -6.58 7.77
C MET A 45 1.76 -7.18 8.24
N GLY A 46 2.39 -7.96 7.38
CA GLY A 46 3.68 -8.61 7.63
C GLY A 46 4.86 -7.64 7.67
N ASN A 47 6.05 -8.23 7.68
CA ASN A 47 7.31 -7.51 7.78
C ASN A 47 7.75 -6.92 6.44
N HIS A 48 8.61 -5.89 6.47
CA HIS A 48 9.27 -5.28 5.32
C HIS A 48 8.31 -4.73 4.25
N CYS A 49 7.03 -4.51 4.60
CA CYS A 49 6.05 -3.95 3.67
C CYS A 49 6.32 -2.48 3.37
N MET A 50 5.92 -2.03 2.19
CA MET A 50 5.94 -0.63 1.80
C MET A 50 4.52 -0.15 1.48
N ILE A 51 4.13 0.95 2.11
CA ILE A 51 2.86 1.63 1.87
C ILE A 51 3.15 3.04 1.37
N CYS A 52 2.69 3.33 0.17
CA CYS A 52 2.93 4.60 -0.52
C CYS A 52 1.84 5.65 -0.23
N PRO A 53 2.06 6.92 -0.64
CA PRO A 53 1.11 8.01 -0.37
C PRO A 53 -0.30 7.72 -0.88
N GLY A 54 -1.31 8.12 -0.12
CA GLY A 54 -2.72 8.02 -0.50
C GLY A 54 -3.34 6.63 -0.38
N VAL A 55 -2.56 5.62 0.01
CA VAL A 55 -3.11 4.28 0.22
C VAL A 55 -4.19 4.30 1.30
N ARG A 56 -5.28 3.61 1.01
CA ARG A 56 -6.38 3.38 1.95
C ARG A 56 -6.61 1.89 2.14
N ILE A 57 -6.59 1.45 3.40
CA ILE A 57 -6.90 0.07 3.79
C ILE A 57 -8.03 0.14 4.81
N GLY A 58 -9.17 -0.44 4.48
CA GLY A 58 -10.36 -0.39 5.31
C GLY A 58 -10.95 -1.78 5.54
N SER A 59 -10.97 -2.22 6.80
CA SER A 59 -11.47 -3.54 7.16
C SER A 59 -12.74 -3.48 7.99
N ALA A 60 -13.70 -4.32 7.64
CA ALA A 60 -14.89 -4.63 8.41
C ALA A 60 -14.96 -6.11 8.81
N GLU A 61 -14.17 -6.98 8.18
CA GLU A 61 -14.08 -8.40 8.50
C GLU A 61 -12.64 -8.86 8.79
N ARG A 62 -11.76 -8.90 7.78
CA ARG A 62 -10.35 -9.25 7.97
C ARG A 62 -9.54 -8.93 6.71
N ILE A 63 -8.46 -8.19 6.86
CA ILE A 63 -7.48 -8.00 5.80
C ILE A 63 -6.12 -8.52 6.28
N ASN A 64 -5.55 -9.48 5.57
CA ASN A 64 -4.19 -9.97 5.77
C ASN A 64 -3.31 -9.55 4.59
N ILE A 65 -2.15 -9.01 4.89
CA ILE A 65 -1.09 -8.67 3.95
C ILE A 65 0.17 -9.35 4.43
N GLY A 66 0.76 -10.20 3.61
CA GLY A 66 1.97 -10.94 3.90
C GLY A 66 3.22 -10.09 3.99
N ASP A 67 4.37 -10.74 4.08
CA ASP A 67 5.67 -10.10 4.16
C ASP A 67 6.11 -9.51 2.81
N ASN A 68 6.97 -8.48 2.83
CA ASN A 68 7.59 -7.86 1.66
C ASN A 68 6.63 -7.23 0.64
N CYS A 69 5.37 -7.05 0.97
CA CYS A 69 4.40 -6.47 0.06
C CYS A 69 4.66 -4.99 -0.23
N MET A 70 4.36 -4.57 -1.45
CA MET A 70 4.42 -3.18 -1.88
C MET A 70 3.04 -2.71 -2.31
N ILE A 71 2.50 -1.73 -1.61
CA ILE A 71 1.21 -1.11 -1.93
C ILE A 71 1.49 0.29 -2.45
N ALA A 72 1.37 0.46 -3.76
CA ALA A 72 1.68 1.71 -4.44
C ALA A 72 0.64 2.80 -4.18
N SER A 73 0.97 4.02 -4.56
CA SER A 73 0.19 5.23 -4.26
C SER A 73 -1.28 5.10 -4.68
N ASN A 74 -2.16 5.69 -3.90
CA ASN A 74 -3.59 5.78 -4.18
C ASN A 74 -4.34 4.45 -4.30
N SER A 75 -3.71 3.32 -3.95
CA SER A 75 -4.39 2.02 -3.94
C SER A 75 -5.44 1.95 -2.83
N TYR A 76 -6.49 1.20 -3.08
CA TYR A 76 -7.56 0.96 -2.13
C TYR A 76 -7.77 -0.53 -1.91
N ILE A 77 -7.74 -0.96 -0.65
CA ILE A 77 -7.99 -2.35 -0.24
C ILE A 77 -9.16 -2.33 0.74
N ALA A 78 -10.23 -3.07 0.43
CA ALA A 78 -11.39 -3.15 1.29
C ALA A 78 -12.01 -4.54 1.28
N ASP A 79 -12.47 -4.98 2.44
CA ASP A 79 -13.14 -6.26 2.64
C ASP A 79 -14.67 -6.14 2.80
N SER A 80 -15.24 -4.99 2.44
CA SER A 80 -16.65 -4.66 2.64
C SER A 80 -17.24 -3.85 1.49
N ASP A 81 -18.53 -4.04 1.26
CA ASP A 81 -19.37 -3.19 0.41
C ASP A 81 -19.93 -2.00 1.19
N TRP A 82 -19.43 -1.58 2.27
CA TRP A 82 -19.83 -0.48 3.15
C TRP A 82 -21.35 -0.18 3.24
N HIS A 83 -22.13 -0.45 2.21
CA HIS A 83 -23.60 -0.33 2.17
C HIS A 83 -24.22 -1.54 1.50
N ASP A 84 -25.36 -1.99 1.99
CA ASP A 84 -26.14 -3.04 1.34
C ASP A 84 -26.75 -2.57 0.02
N ILE A 85 -26.96 -3.49 -0.93
CA ILE A 85 -27.43 -3.17 -2.28
C ILE A 85 -28.89 -2.68 -2.29
N TYR A 86 -29.69 -3.16 -1.39
CA TYR A 86 -31.11 -2.84 -1.30
C TYR A 86 -31.42 -1.91 -0.13
N ASN A 87 -30.78 -2.11 1.02
CA ASN A 87 -30.91 -1.24 2.17
C ASN A 87 -29.62 -0.43 2.39
N ARG A 88 -29.54 0.77 1.81
CA ARG A 88 -28.36 1.66 1.88
C ARG A 88 -28.06 2.20 3.27
N THR A 89 -28.94 1.96 4.25
CA THR A 89 -28.74 2.39 5.65
C THR A 89 -28.00 1.36 6.49
N THR A 90 -27.78 0.16 5.98
CA THR A 90 -27.06 -0.92 6.66
C THR A 90 -25.73 -1.19 5.97
N MET A 91 -24.77 -1.78 6.70
CA MET A 91 -23.54 -2.26 6.14
C MET A 91 -23.81 -3.40 5.15
N GLY A 92 -23.11 -3.40 4.02
CA GLY A 92 -23.20 -4.43 3.01
C GLY A 92 -22.46 -5.71 3.37
N LYS A 93 -22.31 -6.59 2.38
CA LYS A 93 -21.60 -7.86 2.56
C LYS A 93 -20.11 -7.61 2.81
N THR A 94 -19.56 -8.40 3.71
CA THR A 94 -18.13 -8.48 3.99
C THR A 94 -17.58 -9.83 3.52
N ALA A 95 -16.32 -9.87 3.15
CA ALA A 95 -15.57 -11.10 2.90
C ALA A 95 -14.07 -10.81 3.01
N PRO A 96 -13.28 -11.68 3.65
CA PRO A 96 -11.88 -11.40 3.94
C PRO A 96 -11.05 -11.16 2.68
N VAL A 97 -9.98 -10.37 2.82
CA VAL A 97 -8.97 -10.15 1.79
C VAL A 97 -7.64 -10.73 2.27
N ASP A 98 -7.05 -11.61 1.48
CA ASP A 98 -5.77 -12.24 1.77
C ASP A 98 -4.75 -11.94 0.65
N ILE A 99 -3.74 -11.17 0.98
CA ILE A 99 -2.62 -10.83 0.09
C ILE A 99 -1.39 -11.58 0.61
N ALA A 100 -0.87 -12.52 -0.17
CA ALA A 100 0.27 -13.33 0.20
C ALA A 100 1.59 -12.54 0.14
N ASP A 101 2.72 -13.20 0.41
CA ASP A 101 4.03 -12.56 0.46
C ASP A 101 4.49 -12.01 -0.88
N ASN A 102 5.29 -10.94 -0.81
CA ASN A 102 5.95 -10.33 -1.96
C ASN A 102 4.99 -9.91 -3.10
N VAL A 103 3.77 -9.53 -2.75
CA VAL A 103 2.80 -9.00 -3.72
C VAL A 103 3.05 -7.52 -3.95
N TRP A 104 2.99 -7.11 -5.22
CA TRP A 104 3.02 -5.69 -5.59
C TRP A 104 1.65 -5.26 -6.11
N VAL A 105 0.98 -4.40 -5.36
CA VAL A 105 -0.26 -3.72 -5.76
C VAL A 105 0.12 -2.39 -6.41
N GLY A 106 -0.16 -2.27 -7.71
CA GLY A 106 0.16 -1.10 -8.53
C GLY A 106 -0.65 0.14 -8.14
N GLU A 107 -0.18 1.29 -8.56
CA GLU A 107 -0.78 2.60 -8.26
C GLU A 107 -2.26 2.65 -8.67
N GLY A 108 -3.10 3.21 -7.78
CA GLY A 108 -4.54 3.37 -8.03
C GLY A 108 -5.33 2.06 -8.16
N ALA A 109 -4.71 0.91 -7.89
CA ALA A 109 -5.42 -0.36 -7.95
C ALA A 109 -6.43 -0.48 -6.80
N ILE A 110 -7.53 -1.19 -7.06
CA ILE A 110 -8.59 -1.47 -6.10
C ILE A 110 -8.65 -2.97 -5.87
N VAL A 111 -8.48 -3.41 -4.62
CA VAL A 111 -8.68 -4.80 -4.21
C VAL A 111 -9.99 -4.89 -3.45
N CYS A 112 -10.93 -5.64 -4.02
CA CYS A 112 -12.28 -5.81 -3.46
C CYS A 112 -12.33 -6.96 -2.46
N LYS A 113 -13.37 -6.99 -1.68
CA LYS A 113 -13.69 -8.05 -0.70
C LYS A 113 -13.67 -9.45 -1.31
N GLY A 114 -13.31 -10.44 -0.50
CA GLY A 114 -13.33 -11.86 -0.87
C GLY A 114 -12.25 -12.27 -1.86
N VAL A 115 -11.19 -11.46 -2.01
CA VAL A 115 -10.09 -11.72 -2.95
C VAL A 115 -8.88 -12.27 -2.22
N SER A 116 -8.28 -13.33 -2.81
CA SER A 116 -6.94 -13.81 -2.45
C SER A 116 -5.96 -13.51 -3.59
N ILE A 117 -4.80 -12.93 -3.26
CA ILE A 117 -3.72 -12.66 -4.22
C ILE A 117 -2.53 -13.51 -3.80
N GLY A 118 -2.14 -14.45 -4.68
CA GLY A 118 -1.03 -15.38 -4.44
C GLY A 118 0.33 -14.70 -4.42
N GLU A 119 1.29 -15.36 -3.78
CA GLU A 119 2.66 -14.87 -3.59
C GLU A 119 3.35 -14.47 -4.90
N ASN A 120 4.28 -13.54 -4.82
CA ASN A 120 5.07 -13.07 -5.96
C ASN A 120 4.24 -12.49 -7.11
N SER A 121 2.97 -12.15 -6.89
CA SER A 121 2.09 -11.61 -7.93
C SER A 121 2.12 -10.08 -7.99
N ILE A 122 1.77 -9.57 -9.15
CA ILE A 122 1.70 -8.13 -9.42
C ILE A 122 0.29 -7.78 -9.89
N VAL A 123 -0.29 -6.77 -9.28
CA VAL A 123 -1.52 -6.11 -9.73
C VAL A 123 -1.11 -4.85 -10.47
N GLY A 124 -1.44 -4.76 -11.75
CA GLY A 124 -1.13 -3.58 -12.57
C GLY A 124 -1.80 -2.30 -12.07
N ALA A 125 -1.23 -1.16 -12.38
CA ALA A 125 -1.79 0.14 -11.99
C ALA A 125 -3.24 0.33 -12.51
N GLY A 126 -4.09 0.98 -11.72
CA GLY A 126 -5.49 1.25 -12.06
C GLY A 126 -6.39 0.01 -12.16
N SER A 127 -5.92 -1.16 -11.78
CA SER A 127 -6.68 -2.41 -11.90
C SER A 127 -7.74 -2.54 -10.81
N VAL A 128 -8.86 -3.21 -11.12
CA VAL A 128 -9.90 -3.55 -10.16
C VAL A 128 -9.96 -5.06 -9.98
N VAL A 129 -9.48 -5.54 -8.84
CA VAL A 129 -9.40 -6.97 -8.50
C VAL A 129 -10.68 -7.40 -7.82
N VAL A 130 -11.46 -8.24 -8.49
CA VAL A 130 -12.75 -8.78 -8.02
C VAL A 130 -12.75 -10.31 -7.97
N SER A 131 -11.63 -10.95 -8.27
CA SER A 131 -11.45 -12.41 -8.24
C SER A 131 -10.02 -12.76 -7.87
N ASN A 132 -9.83 -14.00 -7.39
CA ASN A 132 -8.53 -14.47 -6.94
C ASN A 132 -7.45 -14.44 -8.03
N ILE A 133 -6.23 -14.09 -7.64
CA ILE A 133 -5.05 -14.09 -8.49
C ILE A 133 -4.12 -15.21 -8.01
N PRO A 134 -3.80 -16.19 -8.87
CA PRO A 134 -2.85 -17.25 -8.53
C PRO A 134 -1.44 -16.71 -8.28
N PRO A 135 -0.57 -17.46 -7.58
CA PRO A 135 0.82 -17.07 -7.37
C PRO A 135 1.59 -16.85 -8.68
N GLY A 136 2.60 -15.98 -8.64
CA GLY A 136 3.50 -15.72 -9.75
C GLY A 136 2.82 -15.16 -11.00
N CYS A 137 1.77 -14.38 -10.85
CA CYS A 137 1.01 -13.80 -11.96
C CYS A 137 1.09 -12.28 -11.99
N ILE A 138 1.06 -11.71 -13.18
CA ILE A 138 0.73 -10.29 -13.39
C ILE A 138 -0.71 -10.23 -13.85
N SER A 139 -1.53 -9.48 -13.14
CA SER A 139 -2.92 -9.20 -13.49
C SER A 139 -3.13 -7.71 -13.73
N ALA A 140 -3.99 -7.35 -14.69
CA ALA A 140 -4.27 -5.96 -15.00
C ALA A 140 -5.69 -5.78 -15.57
N GLY A 141 -6.18 -4.55 -15.51
CA GLY A 141 -7.45 -4.13 -16.11
C GLY A 141 -8.61 -4.00 -15.12
N ASN A 142 -9.78 -3.62 -15.63
CA ASN A 142 -11.03 -3.51 -14.88
C ASN A 142 -12.15 -4.26 -15.62
N PRO A 143 -12.56 -5.45 -15.13
CA PRO A 143 -11.97 -6.19 -14.01
C PRO A 143 -10.58 -6.76 -14.36
N ALA A 144 -9.73 -6.93 -13.35
CA ALA A 144 -8.38 -7.46 -13.51
C ALA A 144 -8.41 -8.90 -14.07
N ARG A 145 -7.53 -9.17 -15.03
CA ARG A 145 -7.31 -10.51 -15.63
C ARG A 145 -5.82 -10.81 -15.64
N ILE A 146 -5.46 -12.09 -15.62
CA ILE A 146 -4.07 -12.53 -15.76
C ILE A 146 -3.58 -12.14 -17.14
N VAL A 147 -2.57 -11.29 -17.22
CA VAL A 147 -1.94 -10.85 -18.48
C VAL A 147 -0.60 -11.55 -18.73
N LYS A 148 0.04 -12.04 -17.65
CA LYS A 148 1.33 -12.75 -17.75
C LYS A 148 1.53 -13.66 -16.55
N ARG A 149 2.23 -14.77 -16.74
CA ARG A 149 2.82 -15.60 -15.69
C ARG A 149 4.30 -15.30 -15.57
N LEU A 150 4.80 -15.19 -14.34
CA LEU A 150 6.23 -15.03 -14.10
C LEU A 150 6.96 -16.34 -14.33
N ASP A 151 8.22 -16.24 -14.71
CA ASP A 151 9.09 -17.40 -14.86
C ASP A 151 9.47 -17.96 -13.47
N PRO A 152 9.06 -19.18 -13.11
CA PRO A 152 9.32 -19.73 -11.78
C PRO A 152 10.81 -20.03 -11.54
N ASN A 153 11.63 -20.07 -12.59
CA ASN A 153 13.07 -20.31 -12.48
C ASN A 153 13.86 -19.03 -12.15
N LYS A 154 13.22 -17.86 -12.24
CA LYS A 154 13.88 -16.59 -11.89
C LYS A 154 13.82 -16.34 -10.39
N LYS A 155 15.00 -16.19 -9.78
CA LYS A 155 15.09 -15.83 -8.36
C LYS A 155 14.50 -14.46 -8.11
N MET A 156 13.57 -14.39 -7.16
CA MET A 156 13.03 -13.14 -6.66
C MET A 156 13.95 -12.55 -5.58
N VAL A 157 14.16 -11.25 -5.63
CA VAL A 157 14.79 -10.48 -4.54
C VAL A 157 13.68 -9.65 -3.90
N THR A 158 13.42 -9.87 -2.64
CA THR A 158 12.36 -9.23 -1.88
C THR A 158 12.85 -7.98 -1.17
N ARG A 159 11.94 -7.18 -0.62
CA ARG A 159 12.27 -5.98 0.14
C ARG A 159 13.13 -6.26 1.39
N ALA A 160 13.04 -7.46 1.97
CA ALA A 160 13.88 -7.85 3.10
C ALA A 160 15.37 -7.62 2.82
N HIS A 161 15.81 -7.77 1.56
CA HIS A 161 17.19 -7.53 1.14
C HIS A 161 17.70 -6.11 1.49
N PHE A 162 16.84 -5.09 1.44
CA PHE A 162 17.24 -3.73 1.85
C PHE A 162 17.61 -3.63 3.34
N PHE A 163 17.11 -4.54 4.15
CA PHE A 163 17.25 -4.51 5.60
C PHE A 163 18.32 -5.47 6.13
N GLU A 164 19.02 -6.20 5.24
CA GLU A 164 20.16 -7.06 5.61
C GLU A 164 21.33 -6.25 6.15
N ASN A 165 21.48 -4.99 5.71
CA ASN A 165 22.45 -4.05 6.24
C ASN A 165 21.79 -2.69 6.51
N PRO A 166 21.12 -2.50 7.65
CA PRO A 166 20.40 -1.27 7.96
C PRO A 166 21.27 -0.01 7.96
N GLU A 167 22.51 -0.11 8.43
CA GLU A 167 23.43 1.04 8.48
C GLU A 167 23.73 1.58 7.09
N LYS A 168 24.05 0.69 6.15
CA LYS A 168 24.28 1.05 4.76
C LYS A 168 23.04 1.66 4.13
N LEU A 169 21.87 1.09 4.40
CA LEU A 169 20.59 1.60 3.91
C LEU A 169 20.33 3.03 4.38
N PHE A 170 20.54 3.30 5.68
CA PHE A 170 20.36 4.65 6.23
C PHE A 170 21.36 5.64 5.65
N GLN A 171 22.61 5.25 5.43
CA GLN A 171 23.61 6.09 4.79
C GLN A 171 23.23 6.44 3.34
N GLU A 172 22.69 5.47 2.60
CA GLU A 172 22.21 5.69 1.23
C GLU A 172 21.01 6.64 1.19
N PHE A 173 20.04 6.48 2.09
CA PHE A 173 18.90 7.41 2.22
C PHE A 173 19.37 8.83 2.60
N ASP A 174 20.23 8.96 3.59
CA ASP A 174 20.78 10.26 3.98
C ASP A 174 21.55 10.94 2.83
N ARG A 175 22.33 10.18 2.08
CA ARG A 175 23.01 10.65 0.87
C ARG A 175 22.01 11.12 -0.20
N PHE A 176 20.94 10.33 -0.42
CA PHE A 176 19.90 10.66 -1.39
C PHE A 176 19.16 11.93 -1.00
N ASP A 177 18.77 12.05 0.27
CA ASP A 177 18.13 13.24 0.82
C ASP A 177 19.02 14.48 0.69
N ARG A 178 20.30 14.37 0.97
CA ARG A 178 21.26 15.50 0.78
C ARG A 178 21.36 15.93 -0.68
N VAL A 179 21.34 15.00 -1.62
CA VAL A 179 21.39 15.32 -3.06
C VAL A 179 20.10 16.00 -3.51
N LEU A 180 18.94 15.44 -3.12
CA LEU A 180 17.63 15.96 -3.54
C LEU A 180 17.26 17.26 -2.83
N LEU A 181 17.56 17.36 -1.54
CA LEU A 181 17.12 18.48 -0.70
C LEU A 181 18.21 19.51 -0.45
N GLY A 182 19.44 19.27 -0.92
CA GLY A 182 20.60 20.14 -0.65
C GLY A 182 20.45 21.58 -1.11
N LYS A 183 19.55 21.83 -2.05
CA LYS A 183 19.19 23.18 -2.52
C LYS A 183 17.93 23.74 -1.84
N ASN A 184 17.21 22.94 -1.03
CA ASN A 184 15.99 23.37 -0.33
C ASN A 184 16.32 24.15 0.95
N SER A 185 16.93 25.31 0.82
CA SER A 185 17.09 26.25 1.93
C SER A 185 15.96 27.28 1.96
N LEU A 186 15.68 27.85 3.14
CA LEU A 186 14.69 28.92 3.29
C LEU A 186 14.99 30.11 2.35
N LEU A 187 16.26 30.47 2.19
CA LEU A 187 16.71 31.54 1.28
C LEU A 187 16.42 31.18 -0.18
N HIS A 188 16.65 29.93 -0.57
CA HIS A 188 16.35 29.46 -1.92
C HIS A 188 14.86 29.51 -2.19
N TRP A 189 14.04 29.04 -1.23
CA TRP A 189 12.58 29.09 -1.32
C TRP A 189 12.04 30.53 -1.43
N ILE A 190 12.54 31.47 -0.60
CA ILE A 190 12.16 32.89 -0.67
C ILE A 190 12.56 33.48 -2.04
N ARG A 191 13.77 33.14 -2.53
CA ARG A 191 14.22 33.57 -3.86
C ARG A 191 13.26 33.13 -4.97
N HIS A 192 12.80 31.86 -4.95
CA HIS A 192 11.84 31.36 -5.93
C HIS A 192 10.49 32.07 -5.88
N LEU A 193 10.04 32.47 -4.68
CA LEU A 193 8.81 33.23 -4.53
C LEU A 193 8.91 34.67 -5.08
N VAL A 194 10.08 35.30 -4.99
CA VAL A 194 10.27 36.70 -5.33
C VAL A 194 10.86 36.88 -6.75
N LEU A 195 11.72 35.96 -7.16
CA LEU A 195 12.46 36.02 -8.45
C LEU A 195 12.50 34.62 -9.08
N PRO A 196 11.34 34.09 -9.59
CA PRO A 196 11.32 32.78 -10.25
C PRO A 196 12.22 32.79 -11.50
N GLY A 197 13.09 31.79 -11.61
CA GLY A 197 13.96 31.58 -12.77
C GLY A 197 13.26 30.78 -13.87
N LYS A 198 13.79 30.80 -15.10
CA LYS A 198 13.22 30.04 -16.23
C LYS A 198 13.28 28.51 -16.09
N ASN A 199 14.00 27.98 -15.09
CA ASN A 199 14.21 26.55 -14.86
C ASN A 199 13.81 26.14 -13.43
N ASP A 200 12.91 26.90 -12.81
CA ASP A 200 12.38 26.63 -11.48
C ASP A 200 11.07 25.87 -11.53
#